data_ac2affc8b72357ca4979ee8cd7d5fa5f
#
_entry.id   ac2affc8b72357ca4979ee8cd7d5fa5f
#
_cell.length_a   1.000
_cell.length_b   1.000
_cell.length_c   1.000
_cell.angle_alpha   90.00
_cell.angle_beta   90.00
_cell.angle_gamma   90.00
#
_symmetry.space_group_name_H-M   'P 1'
#
loop_
_entity.id
_entity.type
_entity.pdbx_description
1 polymer ?
#
loop_
_entity_poly.entity_id
_entity_poly.type
_entity_poly.pdbx_seq_one_letter_code
_entity_poly.pdbx_strand_id
1 'polypeptide(L)'
;RLVKKVFDSVASRYDLMNDIMSLGIHRLWKVALIGRIDPQPQMKLIDIGGGTGDIAFQFLKSGGGHVTICDVNKEMLDVGRNRAMNHGIQTSIEWVIGNAEEIPLSSCTFDAYATSFCLRNVTNIEKALNEAYRVLKPGGHFLCLEFSPSVFPILKKIYDTYSFNILPWLGKMIVDDEESYRYLAESIRRFPDRESFSNLI
;
A
#
# COMPACT_ATOMS: atom_id res chain seq x y z
N ARG A 1 4.96 -10.45 -13.63
CA ARG A 1 5.20 -9.69 -14.89
C ARG A 1 4.05 -8.72 -15.22
N LEU A 2 2.78 -9.12 -15.04
CA LEU A 2 1.60 -8.26 -15.28
C LEU A 2 1.55 -7.12 -14.25
N VAL A 3 1.65 -7.44 -12.95
CA VAL A 3 1.65 -6.48 -11.83
C VAL A 3 2.64 -5.33 -12.09
N LYS A 4 3.89 -5.67 -12.42
CA LYS A 4 4.92 -4.66 -12.69
C LYS A 4 4.53 -3.73 -13.84
N LYS A 5 4.03 -4.27 -14.96
CA LYS A 5 3.60 -3.45 -16.11
C LYS A 5 2.48 -2.47 -15.76
N VAL A 6 1.49 -2.94 -14.97
CA VAL A 6 0.38 -2.10 -14.50
C VAL A 6 0.92 -0.94 -13.65
N PHE A 7 1.81 -1.19 -12.71
CA PHE A 7 2.36 -0.13 -11.85
C PHE A 7 3.34 0.79 -12.58
N ASP A 8 4.10 0.30 -13.54
CA ASP A 8 4.99 1.13 -14.37
C ASP A 8 4.19 2.14 -15.22
N SER A 9 3.04 1.72 -15.77
CA SER A 9 2.19 2.59 -16.61
C SER A 9 1.46 3.68 -15.81
N VAL A 10 1.17 3.43 -14.54
CA VAL A 10 0.39 4.35 -13.70
C VAL A 10 1.21 5.04 -12.60
N ALA A 11 2.53 4.83 -12.54
CA ALA A 11 3.37 5.37 -11.46
C ALA A 11 3.18 6.88 -11.22
N SER A 12 3.10 7.69 -12.29
CA SER A 12 2.87 9.13 -12.21
C SER A 12 1.43 9.54 -11.89
N ARG A 13 0.48 8.61 -11.99
CA ARG A 13 -0.97 8.83 -11.81
C ARG A 13 -1.58 7.89 -10.77
N TYR A 14 -0.73 7.20 -10.00
CA TYR A 14 -1.16 6.21 -9.00
C TYR A 14 -2.13 6.79 -7.97
N ASP A 15 -1.87 7.99 -7.49
CA ASP A 15 -2.75 8.67 -6.55
C ASP A 15 -4.12 8.98 -7.18
N LEU A 16 -4.14 9.43 -8.44
CA LEU A 16 -5.38 9.66 -9.18
C LEU A 16 -6.19 8.38 -9.35
N MET A 17 -5.53 7.25 -9.63
CA MET A 17 -6.18 5.96 -9.73
C MET A 17 -6.83 5.55 -8.40
N ASN A 18 -6.13 5.69 -7.29
CA ASN A 18 -6.68 5.43 -5.96
C ASN A 18 -7.81 6.40 -5.59
N ASP A 19 -7.71 7.68 -5.97
CA ASP A 19 -8.78 8.67 -5.79
C ASP A 19 -10.05 8.23 -6.54
N ILE A 20 -9.94 7.83 -7.79
CA ILE A 20 -11.07 7.35 -8.59
C ILE A 20 -11.68 6.10 -7.95
N MET A 21 -10.86 5.11 -7.60
CA MET A 21 -11.34 3.83 -7.03
C MET A 21 -12.05 3.98 -5.70
N SER A 22 -11.62 4.90 -4.87
CA SER A 22 -12.14 5.09 -3.52
C SER A 22 -12.97 6.35 -3.36
N LEU A 23 -13.23 7.11 -4.44
CA LEU A 23 -13.82 8.44 -4.40
C LEU A 23 -13.07 9.39 -3.42
N GLY A 24 -11.73 9.25 -3.35
CA GLY A 24 -10.84 10.01 -2.48
C GLY A 24 -10.81 9.56 -1.01
N ILE A 25 -11.67 8.63 -0.61
CA ILE A 25 -11.79 8.17 0.80
C ILE A 25 -10.50 7.47 1.26
N HIS A 26 -9.71 6.86 0.37
CA HIS A 26 -8.45 6.21 0.73
C HIS A 26 -7.49 7.13 1.49
N ARG A 27 -7.56 8.44 1.27
CA ARG A 27 -6.73 9.43 1.99
C ARG A 27 -7.07 9.48 3.48
N LEU A 28 -8.37 9.42 3.81
CA LEU A 28 -8.83 9.34 5.20
C LEU A 28 -8.45 8.01 5.86
N TRP A 29 -8.50 6.90 5.10
CA TRP A 29 -8.06 5.60 5.61
C TRP A 29 -6.56 5.57 5.91
N LYS A 30 -5.73 6.20 5.07
CA LYS A 30 -4.29 6.35 5.33
C LYS A 30 -4.02 7.16 6.59
N VAL A 31 -4.77 8.25 6.81
CA VAL A 31 -4.68 9.05 8.05
C VAL A 31 -5.08 8.22 9.27
N ALA A 32 -6.16 7.45 9.18
CA ALA A 32 -6.61 6.57 10.24
C ALA A 32 -5.59 5.46 10.54
N LEU A 33 -4.93 4.91 9.50
CA LEU A 33 -3.85 3.92 9.65
C LEU A 33 -2.70 4.51 10.48
N ILE A 34 -2.24 5.71 10.14
CA ILE A 34 -1.16 6.40 10.87
C ILE A 34 -1.58 6.71 12.30
N GLY A 35 -2.82 7.14 12.53
CA GLY A 35 -3.34 7.36 13.89
C GLY A 35 -3.33 6.10 14.76
N ARG A 36 -3.39 4.89 14.15
CA ARG A 36 -3.27 3.62 14.88
C ARG A 36 -1.83 3.25 15.22
N ILE A 37 -0.86 3.77 14.49
CA ILE A 37 0.57 3.60 14.79
C ILE A 37 0.96 4.44 16.02
N ASP A 38 0.31 5.59 16.24
CA ASP A 38 0.68 6.59 17.23
C ASP A 38 2.17 7.00 17.13
N PRO A 39 2.57 7.68 16.03
CA PRO A 39 3.97 7.92 15.70
C PRO A 39 4.74 8.64 16.82
N GLN A 40 5.92 8.12 17.17
CA GLN A 40 6.83 8.70 18.13
C GLN A 40 8.19 9.01 17.47
N PRO A 41 8.94 10.04 17.94
CA PRO A 41 10.19 10.50 17.31
C PRO A 41 11.29 9.43 17.19
N GLN A 42 11.28 8.41 18.03
CA GLN A 42 12.25 7.32 18.02
C GLN A 42 11.80 6.09 17.22
N MET A 43 10.53 6.07 16.77
CA MET A 43 9.96 4.92 16.06
C MET A 43 10.59 4.77 14.66
N LYS A 44 10.83 3.53 14.29
CA LYS A 44 11.22 3.10 12.95
C LYS A 44 10.05 2.38 12.29
N LEU A 45 9.53 2.94 11.22
CA LEU A 45 8.49 2.34 10.39
C LEU A 45 9.10 1.67 9.17
N ILE A 46 8.62 0.49 8.80
CA ILE A 46 8.77 -0.04 7.45
C ILE A 46 7.44 0.07 6.70
N ASP A 47 7.47 0.66 5.50
CA ASP A 47 6.31 0.82 4.60
C ASP A 47 6.52 -0.10 3.38
N ILE A 48 5.82 -1.23 3.37
CA ILE A 48 5.96 -2.27 2.33
C ILE A 48 4.95 -2.05 1.20
N GLY A 49 5.47 -2.03 -0.04
CA GLY A 49 4.71 -1.56 -1.18
C GLY A 49 4.41 -0.07 -1.06
N GLY A 50 5.30 0.69 -0.41
CA GLY A 50 5.09 2.09 -0.08
C GLY A 50 5.12 3.04 -1.29
N GLY A 51 5.61 2.56 -2.44
CA GLY A 51 5.55 3.24 -3.72
C GLY A 51 6.08 4.68 -3.67
N THR A 52 5.18 5.64 -3.86
CA THR A 52 5.50 7.08 -3.86
C THR A 52 5.63 7.71 -2.46
N GLY A 53 5.43 6.93 -1.39
CA GLY A 53 5.74 7.33 -0.02
C GLY A 53 4.63 8.01 0.77
N ASP A 54 3.36 7.87 0.40
CA ASP A 54 2.25 8.57 1.07
C ASP A 54 2.14 8.24 2.56
N ILE A 55 2.25 6.97 2.94
CA ILE A 55 2.23 6.53 4.35
C ILE A 55 3.44 7.08 5.09
N ALA A 56 4.63 6.96 4.49
CA ALA A 56 5.87 7.47 5.05
C ALA A 56 5.81 8.97 5.35
N PHE A 57 5.32 9.76 4.40
CA PHE A 57 5.21 11.21 4.58
C PHE A 57 4.22 11.58 5.68
N GLN A 58 3.08 10.89 5.76
CA GLN A 58 2.11 11.10 6.84
C GLN A 58 2.68 10.71 8.21
N PHE A 59 3.40 9.58 8.28
CA PHE A 59 4.05 9.14 9.52
C PHE A 59 5.05 10.19 10.04
N LEU A 60 5.94 10.68 9.17
CA LEU A 60 6.92 11.72 9.53
C LEU A 60 6.23 13.04 9.92
N LYS A 61 5.19 13.45 9.18
CA LYS A 61 4.40 14.64 9.50
C LYS A 61 3.69 14.54 10.85
N SER A 62 3.34 13.33 11.28
CA SER A 62 2.70 13.05 12.56
C SER A 62 3.70 12.87 13.72
N GLY A 63 4.98 13.16 13.52
CA GLY A 63 6.01 13.10 14.57
C GLY A 63 6.78 11.80 14.64
N GLY A 64 6.63 10.90 13.67
CA GLY A 64 7.43 9.67 13.56
C GLY A 64 8.90 9.94 13.22
N GLY A 65 9.80 9.03 13.63
CA GLY A 65 11.24 9.24 13.53
C GLY A 65 11.84 8.90 12.18
N HIS A 66 11.81 7.65 11.77
CA HIS A 66 12.47 7.15 10.57
C HIS A 66 11.60 6.15 9.80
N VAL A 67 11.63 6.21 8.48
CA VAL A 67 10.87 5.29 7.62
C VAL A 67 11.79 4.62 6.62
N THR A 68 11.67 3.30 6.49
CA THR A 68 12.21 2.56 5.36
C THR A 68 11.06 2.21 4.42
N ILE A 69 11.09 2.72 3.19
CA ILE A 69 10.13 2.37 2.14
C ILE A 69 10.73 1.23 1.32
N CYS A 70 10.01 0.12 1.25
CA CYS A 70 10.43 -1.05 0.47
C CYS A 70 9.38 -1.36 -0.60
N ASP A 71 9.78 -1.31 -1.87
CA ASP A 71 8.90 -1.60 -3.01
C ASP A 71 9.67 -2.32 -4.12
N VAL A 72 8.99 -3.18 -4.86
CA VAL A 72 9.57 -3.88 -6.03
C VAL A 72 9.69 -2.96 -7.25
N ASN A 73 8.96 -1.86 -7.27
CA ASN A 73 8.89 -0.93 -8.39
C ASN A 73 9.84 0.26 -8.17
N LYS A 74 10.94 0.25 -8.92
CA LYS A 74 11.96 1.29 -8.86
C LYS A 74 11.41 2.67 -9.29
N GLU A 75 10.57 2.70 -10.30
CA GLU A 75 9.99 3.93 -10.85
C GLU A 75 9.12 4.64 -9.81
N MET A 76 8.33 3.88 -9.03
CA MET A 76 7.55 4.41 -7.92
C MET A 76 8.45 5.00 -6.82
N LEU A 77 9.53 4.28 -6.47
CA LEU A 77 10.51 4.77 -5.48
C LEU A 77 11.20 6.05 -5.96
N ASP A 78 11.54 6.15 -7.25
CA ASP A 78 12.19 7.35 -7.81
C ASP A 78 11.25 8.57 -7.79
N VAL A 79 9.96 8.38 -8.09
CA VAL A 79 8.93 9.43 -7.91
C VAL A 79 8.86 9.85 -6.45
N GLY A 80 8.83 8.88 -5.52
CA GLY A 80 8.80 9.14 -4.09
C GLY A 80 10.02 9.91 -3.59
N ARG A 81 11.24 9.55 -4.03
CA ARG A 81 12.47 10.28 -3.69
C ARG A 81 12.42 11.76 -4.13
N ASN A 82 11.94 12.01 -5.34
CA ASN A 82 11.78 13.38 -5.84
C ASN A 82 10.76 14.17 -4.99
N ARG A 83 9.65 13.53 -4.60
CA ARG A 83 8.68 14.14 -3.68
C ARG A 83 9.30 14.44 -2.32
N ALA A 84 10.07 13.50 -1.74
CA ALA A 84 10.74 13.69 -0.44
C ALA A 84 11.74 14.85 -0.47
N MET A 85 12.51 14.99 -1.57
CA MET A 85 13.42 16.15 -1.77
C MET A 85 12.66 17.47 -1.80
N ASN A 86 11.54 17.53 -2.53
CA ASN A 86 10.71 18.73 -2.62
C ASN A 86 10.09 19.13 -1.27
N HIS A 87 9.90 18.18 -0.37
CA HIS A 87 9.39 18.42 1.00
C HIS A 87 10.50 18.58 2.05
N GLY A 88 11.78 18.43 1.71
CA GLY A 88 12.91 18.56 2.63
C GLY A 88 12.99 17.47 3.70
N ILE A 89 12.41 16.28 3.45
CA ILE A 89 12.35 15.16 4.40
C ILE A 89 13.18 13.93 3.99
N GLN A 90 14.04 14.09 2.97
CA GLN A 90 14.81 12.99 2.38
C GLN A 90 15.74 12.28 3.37
N THR A 91 16.20 12.94 4.42
CA THR A 91 17.14 12.39 5.42
C THR A 91 16.47 11.42 6.40
N SER A 92 15.15 11.47 6.53
CA SER A 92 14.38 10.60 7.42
C SER A 92 13.81 9.37 6.72
N ILE A 93 14.08 9.22 5.41
CA ILE A 93 13.53 8.13 4.59
C ILE A 93 14.64 7.33 3.92
N GLU A 94 14.64 6.03 4.15
CA GLU A 94 15.43 5.07 3.39
C GLU A 94 14.57 4.43 2.30
N TRP A 95 15.13 4.23 1.11
CA TRP A 95 14.44 3.68 -0.06
C TRP A 95 15.10 2.38 -0.49
N VAL A 96 14.37 1.28 -0.41
CA VAL A 96 14.86 -0.07 -0.66
C VAL A 96 14.05 -0.72 -1.78
N ILE A 97 14.76 -1.27 -2.78
CA ILE A 97 14.11 -2.15 -3.77
C ILE A 97 14.05 -3.54 -3.14
N GLY A 98 12.84 -4.06 -2.92
CA GLY A 98 12.66 -5.37 -2.29
C GLY A 98 11.25 -5.93 -2.48
N ASN A 99 11.16 -7.25 -2.29
CA ASN A 99 9.90 -7.98 -2.34
C ASN A 99 9.37 -8.20 -0.93
N ALA A 100 8.06 -8.01 -0.72
CA ALA A 100 7.38 -8.27 0.55
C ALA A 100 7.54 -9.74 1.02
N GLU A 101 7.75 -10.67 0.09
CA GLU A 101 7.95 -12.10 0.36
C GLU A 101 9.42 -12.45 0.71
N GLU A 102 10.34 -11.50 0.56
CA GLU A 102 11.78 -11.65 0.84
C GLU A 102 12.38 -10.25 1.06
N ILE A 103 12.16 -9.69 2.26
CA ILE A 103 12.57 -8.33 2.59
C ILE A 103 14.09 -8.29 2.82
N PRO A 104 14.87 -7.50 2.04
CA PRO A 104 16.33 -7.46 2.14
C PRO A 104 16.81 -6.61 3.33
N LEU A 105 16.22 -6.81 4.50
CA LEU A 105 16.50 -6.07 5.72
C LEU A 105 16.60 -7.01 6.92
N SER A 106 17.27 -6.57 7.97
CA SER A 106 17.52 -7.37 9.17
C SER A 106 16.27 -7.65 9.97
N SER A 107 16.25 -8.77 10.69
CA SER A 107 15.19 -9.13 11.63
C SER A 107 15.12 -8.14 12.81
N CYS A 108 13.97 -8.06 13.47
CA CYS A 108 13.75 -7.30 14.71
C CYS A 108 14.25 -5.85 14.64
N THR A 109 13.98 -5.16 13.52
CA THR A 109 14.51 -3.81 13.25
C THR A 109 13.48 -2.72 13.45
N PHE A 110 12.20 -3.00 13.14
CA PHE A 110 11.15 -1.99 13.05
C PHE A 110 10.17 -2.07 14.21
N ASP A 111 9.71 -0.90 14.66
CA ASP A 111 8.69 -0.77 15.72
C ASP A 111 7.28 -0.92 15.12
N ALA A 112 7.13 -0.55 13.84
CA ALA A 112 5.88 -0.71 13.10
C ALA A 112 6.14 -1.16 11.66
N TYR A 113 5.23 -1.97 11.14
CA TYR A 113 5.14 -2.40 9.75
C TYR A 113 3.80 -1.93 9.19
N ALA A 114 3.84 -1.13 8.14
CA ALA A 114 2.66 -0.72 7.42
C ALA A 114 2.69 -1.26 6.00
N THR A 115 1.52 -1.62 5.50
CA THR A 115 1.32 -1.93 4.09
C THR A 115 -0.05 -1.43 3.65
N SER A 116 -0.12 -0.79 2.50
CA SER A 116 -1.32 -0.13 2.02
C SER A 116 -1.54 -0.48 0.54
N PHE A 117 -2.62 -1.21 0.24
CA PHE A 117 -3.01 -1.62 -1.10
C PHE A 117 -1.96 -2.45 -1.86
N CYS A 118 -1.16 -3.21 -1.13
CA CYS A 118 -0.04 -3.99 -1.65
C CYS A 118 -0.27 -5.51 -1.54
N LEU A 119 -0.74 -6.01 -0.39
CA LEU A 119 -0.77 -7.46 -0.12
C LEU A 119 -1.63 -8.27 -1.08
N ARG A 120 -2.66 -7.68 -1.70
CA ARG A 120 -3.45 -8.36 -2.75
C ARG A 120 -2.64 -8.69 -4.01
N ASN A 121 -1.45 -8.09 -4.17
CA ASN A 121 -0.58 -8.25 -5.33
C ASN A 121 0.61 -9.20 -5.08
N VAL A 122 0.81 -9.66 -3.84
CA VAL A 122 1.85 -10.64 -3.52
C VAL A 122 1.44 -12.03 -4.01
N THR A 123 2.41 -12.86 -4.33
CA THR A 123 2.17 -14.22 -4.81
C THR A 123 1.84 -15.16 -3.67
N ASN A 124 2.51 -14.98 -2.52
CA ASN A 124 2.34 -15.79 -1.34
C ASN A 124 2.18 -14.90 -0.09
N ILE A 125 0.92 -14.75 0.36
CA ILE A 125 0.56 -13.92 1.51
C ILE A 125 1.23 -14.44 2.80
N GLU A 126 1.27 -15.75 3.03
CA GLU A 126 1.88 -16.33 4.23
C GLU A 126 3.38 -16.01 4.31
N LYS A 127 4.07 -16.07 3.16
CA LYS A 127 5.49 -15.68 3.08
C LYS A 127 5.68 -14.20 3.44
N ALA A 128 4.84 -13.33 2.91
CA ALA A 128 4.88 -11.90 3.22
C ALA A 128 4.57 -11.60 4.70
N LEU A 129 3.63 -12.33 5.32
CA LEU A 129 3.32 -12.22 6.75
C LEU A 129 4.49 -12.73 7.62
N ASN A 130 5.14 -13.83 7.24
CA ASN A 130 6.33 -14.33 7.93
C ASN A 130 7.49 -13.33 7.88
N GLU A 131 7.69 -12.67 6.74
CA GLU A 131 8.69 -11.59 6.61
C GLU A 131 8.32 -10.36 7.44
N ALA A 132 7.04 -9.98 7.49
CA ALA A 132 6.55 -8.92 8.36
C ALA A 132 6.85 -9.23 9.83
N TYR A 133 6.54 -10.45 10.27
CA TYR A 133 6.87 -10.91 11.63
C TYR A 133 8.38 -10.90 11.91
N ARG A 134 9.19 -11.33 10.95
CA ARG A 134 10.65 -11.38 11.07
C ARG A 134 11.28 -10.00 11.26
N VAL A 135 10.85 -9.00 10.51
CA VAL A 135 11.46 -7.67 10.54
C VAL A 135 10.96 -6.81 11.69
N LEU A 136 9.78 -7.12 12.26
CA LEU A 136 9.25 -6.45 13.41
C LEU A 136 10.01 -6.83 14.69
N LYS A 137 10.20 -5.86 15.57
CA LYS A 137 10.64 -6.10 16.94
C LYS A 137 9.56 -6.82 17.74
N PRO A 138 9.92 -7.57 18.80
CA PRO A 138 8.95 -8.06 19.78
C PRO A 138 8.08 -6.90 20.30
N GLY A 139 6.74 -7.06 20.21
CA GLY A 139 5.79 -6.00 20.56
C GLY A 139 5.57 -4.93 19.50
N GLY A 140 6.20 -5.07 18.32
CA GLY A 140 5.97 -4.19 17.16
C GLY A 140 4.58 -4.35 16.57
N HIS A 141 4.12 -3.34 15.86
CA HIS A 141 2.77 -3.26 15.29
C HIS A 141 2.74 -3.62 13.81
N PHE A 142 1.89 -4.57 13.42
CA PHE A 142 1.56 -4.84 12.03
C PHE A 142 0.26 -4.16 11.63
N LEU A 143 0.29 -3.35 10.58
CA LEU A 143 -0.88 -2.63 10.07
C LEU A 143 -1.04 -2.88 8.57
N CYS A 144 -2.22 -3.35 8.19
CA CYS A 144 -2.58 -3.61 6.81
C CYS A 144 -3.82 -2.81 6.44
N LEU A 145 -3.71 -2.00 5.39
CA LEU A 145 -4.83 -1.31 4.77
C LEU A 145 -5.08 -1.91 3.39
N GLU A 146 -6.19 -2.63 3.25
CA GLU A 146 -6.57 -3.25 1.99
C GLU A 146 -8.06 -3.11 1.70
N PHE A 147 -8.38 -3.17 0.42
CA PHE A 147 -9.77 -3.35 0.01
C PHE A 147 -10.21 -4.79 0.35
N SER A 148 -11.26 -4.90 1.12
CA SER A 148 -11.89 -6.20 1.40
C SER A 148 -13.15 -6.38 0.56
N PRO A 149 -13.47 -7.60 0.11
CA PRO A 149 -14.77 -7.89 -0.47
C PRO A 149 -15.87 -7.41 0.47
N SER A 150 -16.86 -6.71 -0.07
CA SER A 150 -17.89 -6.02 0.73
C SER A 150 -18.64 -7.00 1.65
N VAL A 151 -18.72 -6.64 2.93
CA VAL A 151 -19.44 -7.38 3.96
C VAL A 151 -20.95 -7.27 3.80
N PHE A 152 -21.45 -6.20 3.12
CA PHE A 152 -22.88 -5.96 2.95
C PHE A 152 -23.36 -6.34 1.55
N PRO A 153 -24.33 -7.29 1.40
CA PRO A 153 -24.80 -7.76 0.08
C PRO A 153 -25.32 -6.66 -0.85
N ILE A 154 -25.99 -5.63 -0.29
CA ILE A 154 -26.52 -4.50 -1.07
C ILE A 154 -25.38 -3.64 -1.59
N LEU A 155 -24.40 -3.33 -0.75
CA LEU A 155 -23.21 -2.55 -1.15
C LEU A 155 -22.35 -3.34 -2.13
N LYS A 156 -22.30 -4.67 -2.01
CA LYS A 156 -21.59 -5.54 -2.95
C LYS A 156 -22.11 -5.35 -4.37
N LYS A 157 -23.42 -5.38 -4.59
CA LYS A 157 -24.01 -5.22 -5.93
C LYS A 157 -23.73 -3.85 -6.54
N ILE A 158 -23.80 -2.79 -5.72
CA ILE A 158 -23.48 -1.42 -6.15
C ILE A 158 -21.99 -1.31 -6.48
N TYR A 159 -21.13 -1.82 -5.62
CA TYR A 159 -19.68 -1.83 -5.82
C TYR A 159 -19.28 -2.68 -7.03
N ASP A 160 -19.91 -3.84 -7.24
CA ASP A 160 -19.68 -4.68 -8.41
C ASP A 160 -20.02 -3.96 -9.71
N THR A 161 -21.18 -3.28 -9.76
CA THR A 161 -21.57 -2.49 -10.93
C THR A 161 -20.58 -1.35 -11.18
N TYR A 162 -20.19 -0.63 -10.13
CA TYR A 162 -19.19 0.44 -10.21
C TYR A 162 -17.84 -0.07 -10.68
N SER A 163 -17.33 -1.14 -10.07
CA SER A 163 -15.96 -1.65 -10.32
C SER A 163 -15.78 -2.33 -11.67
N PHE A 164 -16.84 -2.91 -12.25
CA PHE A 164 -16.74 -3.60 -13.56
C PHE A 164 -17.18 -2.77 -14.74
N ASN A 165 -18.13 -1.86 -14.55
CA ASN A 165 -18.69 -1.11 -15.65
C ASN A 165 -18.21 0.35 -15.68
N ILE A 166 -18.07 0.97 -14.50
CA ILE A 166 -17.74 2.39 -14.42
C ILE A 166 -16.23 2.60 -14.31
N LEU A 167 -15.53 1.86 -13.45
CA LEU A 167 -14.08 2.02 -13.27
C LEU A 167 -13.26 1.78 -14.55
N PRO A 168 -13.45 0.70 -15.34
CA PRO A 168 -12.72 0.51 -16.57
C PRO A 168 -12.99 1.61 -17.60
N TRP A 169 -14.25 2.09 -17.68
CA TRP A 169 -14.64 3.18 -18.56
C TRP A 169 -13.97 4.51 -18.16
N LEU A 170 -13.94 4.82 -16.84
CA LEU A 170 -13.21 5.97 -16.31
C LEU A 170 -11.70 5.83 -16.53
N GLY A 171 -11.16 4.63 -16.34
CA GLY A 171 -9.76 4.33 -16.61
C GLY A 171 -9.37 4.63 -18.05
N LYS A 172 -10.19 4.21 -19.00
CA LYS A 172 -10.01 4.49 -20.43
C LYS A 172 -10.09 5.98 -20.75
N MET A 173 -11.05 6.71 -20.15
CA MET A 173 -11.23 8.14 -20.41
C MET A 173 -10.16 9.04 -19.79
N ILE A 174 -9.67 8.68 -18.60
CA ILE A 174 -8.83 9.57 -17.80
C ILE A 174 -7.35 9.22 -17.92
N VAL A 175 -7.03 7.92 -18.05
CA VAL A 175 -5.64 7.42 -17.97
C VAL A 175 -5.26 6.60 -19.21
N ASP A 176 -6.23 6.31 -20.11
CA ASP A 176 -6.08 5.44 -21.30
C ASP A 176 -5.57 4.03 -20.93
N ASP A 177 -5.98 3.50 -19.79
CA ASP A 177 -5.51 2.21 -19.24
C ASP A 177 -6.67 1.39 -18.61
N GLU A 178 -7.54 0.85 -19.45
CA GLU A 178 -8.66 -0.01 -19.00
C GLU A 178 -8.17 -1.29 -18.32
N GLU A 179 -7.04 -1.84 -18.77
CA GLU A 179 -6.52 -3.12 -18.31
C GLU A 179 -6.06 -3.06 -16.85
N SER A 180 -5.40 -1.98 -16.47
CA SER A 180 -4.97 -1.75 -15.08
C SER A 180 -6.15 -1.63 -14.11
N TYR A 181 -7.22 -0.97 -14.49
CA TYR A 181 -8.42 -0.85 -13.65
C TYR A 181 -9.20 -2.17 -13.53
N ARG A 182 -9.25 -2.95 -14.60
CA ARG A 182 -9.82 -4.32 -14.56
C ARG A 182 -9.02 -5.22 -13.63
N TYR A 183 -7.69 -5.22 -13.76
CA TYR A 183 -6.80 -5.95 -12.87
C TYR A 183 -7.03 -5.60 -11.39
N LEU A 184 -7.17 -4.31 -11.07
CA LEU A 184 -7.44 -3.85 -9.71
C LEU A 184 -8.76 -4.41 -9.16
N ALA A 185 -9.84 -4.32 -9.91
CA ALA A 185 -11.14 -4.87 -9.51
C ALA A 185 -11.07 -6.39 -9.26
N GLU A 186 -10.33 -7.11 -10.10
CA GLU A 186 -10.12 -8.56 -9.94
C GLU A 186 -9.24 -8.90 -8.74
N SER A 187 -8.16 -8.14 -8.49
CA SER A 187 -7.24 -8.38 -7.37
C SER A 187 -7.95 -8.19 -6.01
N ILE A 188 -8.81 -7.19 -5.89
CA ILE A 188 -9.64 -6.96 -4.69
C ILE A 188 -10.54 -8.17 -4.40
N ARG A 189 -11.12 -8.79 -5.43
CA ARG A 189 -12.00 -9.96 -5.25
C ARG A 189 -11.28 -11.22 -4.85
N ARG A 190 -10.02 -11.37 -5.26
CA ARG A 190 -9.20 -12.54 -4.91
C ARG A 190 -8.61 -12.43 -3.51
N PHE A 191 -8.52 -11.21 -2.97
CA PHE A 191 -8.00 -11.01 -1.62
C PHE A 191 -8.95 -11.61 -0.59
N PRO A 192 -8.44 -12.27 0.46
CA PRO A 192 -9.30 -12.84 1.51
C PRO A 192 -10.16 -11.77 2.17
N ASP A 193 -11.32 -12.16 2.65
CA ASP A 193 -12.13 -11.27 3.47
C ASP A 193 -11.42 -10.99 4.82
N ARG A 194 -11.97 -10.02 5.55
CA ARG A 194 -11.36 -9.56 6.81
C ARG A 194 -11.14 -10.67 7.83
N GLU A 195 -12.11 -11.57 7.98
CA GLU A 195 -12.05 -12.65 8.97
C GLU A 195 -11.01 -13.70 8.55
N SER A 196 -11.06 -14.14 7.29
CA SER A 196 -10.08 -15.06 6.71
C SER A 196 -8.67 -14.50 6.79
N PHE A 197 -8.47 -13.21 6.48
CA PHE A 197 -7.16 -12.58 6.57
C PHE A 197 -6.67 -12.46 8.03
N SER A 198 -7.56 -12.12 8.96
CA SER A 198 -7.21 -12.04 10.39
C SER A 198 -6.75 -13.39 10.96
N ASN A 199 -7.28 -14.49 10.44
CA ASN A 199 -6.88 -15.85 10.87
C ASN A 199 -5.52 -16.30 10.29
N LEU A 200 -4.96 -15.56 9.32
CA LEU A 200 -3.62 -15.82 8.77
C LEU A 200 -2.51 -15.10 9.56
N ILE A 201 -2.87 -14.10 10.37
CA ILE A 201 -1.95 -13.30 11.19
C ILE A 201 -1.80 -13.92 12.57
#